data_8183e40c41f971beebe175e36d0e3288
#
_entry.id   8183e40c41f971beebe175e36d0e3288
#
_cell.length_a   1.000
_cell.length_b   1.000
_cell.length_c   1.000
_cell.angle_alpha   90.00
_cell.angle_beta   90.00
_cell.angle_gamma   90.00
#
_symmetry.space_group_name_H-M   'P 1'
#
loop_
_entity.id
_entity.type
_entity.pdbx_description
1 polymer ?
#
loop_
_entity_poly.entity_id
_entity_poly.type
_entity_poly.pdbx_seq_one_letter_code
_entity_poly.pdbx_strand_id
1 'polypeptide(L)'
;LDAEEHIDKIPNIATYGRNREEQLFNVALELTITWINRILFLKLLEAQLIRYQKGDKHYGFLNSEKISDYDELNRLFFQVLARGYEDRSASIKEKYTHVPYLNSSLFEVSELEHRTILMSNLDSKLLLSIPNTTVLKNKKGKPKFTKLTTLEYLFQFLDAYDFASEG
;
A
#
# COMPACT_ATOMS: atom_id res chain seq x y z
N LEU A 1 -2.35 14.33 9.09
CA LEU A 1 -1.46 15.35 8.55
C LEU A 1 -1.61 16.60 9.39
N ASP A 2 -0.63 16.89 10.21
CA ASP A 2 -0.36 18.26 10.56
C ASP A 2 0.33 18.89 9.32
N ALA A 3 -0.51 19.08 8.32
CA ALA A 3 -0.10 19.25 6.95
C ALA A 3 0.47 20.63 6.69
N GLU A 4 0.25 21.57 7.57
CA GLU A 4 0.72 22.95 7.39
C GLU A 4 2.24 23.06 7.50
N GLU A 5 2.86 22.30 8.39
CA GLU A 5 4.32 22.31 8.52
C GLU A 5 5.04 21.47 7.45
N HIS A 6 4.41 20.38 6.96
CA HIS A 6 5.07 19.46 6.04
C HIS A 6 5.17 20.01 4.63
N ILE A 7 4.12 20.69 4.11
CA ILE A 7 4.16 21.17 2.72
C ILE A 7 5.05 22.40 2.54
N ASP A 8 5.39 23.12 3.59
CA ASP A 8 6.30 24.28 3.51
C ASP A 8 7.74 23.90 3.17
N LYS A 9 8.09 22.63 3.34
CA LYS A 9 9.40 22.07 2.98
C LYS A 9 9.52 21.66 1.52
N ILE A 10 8.44 21.76 0.76
CA ILE A 10 8.41 21.35 -0.65
C ILE A 10 8.91 22.51 -1.52
N PRO A 11 10.00 22.32 -2.29
CA PRO A 11 10.41 23.32 -3.27
C PRO A 11 9.31 23.51 -4.32
N ASN A 12 9.09 24.77 -4.72
CA ASN A 12 8.09 25.11 -5.73
C ASN A 12 6.67 24.65 -5.37
N ILE A 13 6.27 24.77 -4.11
CA ILE A 13 4.94 24.39 -3.63
C ILE A 13 3.80 25.03 -4.45
N ALA A 14 4.03 26.18 -5.03
CA ALA A 14 3.08 26.89 -5.90
C ALA A 14 2.68 26.06 -7.15
N THR A 15 3.49 25.09 -7.57
CA THR A 15 3.14 24.19 -8.68
C THR A 15 2.03 23.20 -8.32
N TYR A 16 1.79 22.97 -7.01
CA TYR A 16 0.74 22.09 -6.51
C TYR A 16 -0.63 22.77 -6.40
N GLY A 17 -0.72 24.10 -6.51
CA GLY A 17 -1.99 24.79 -6.44
C GLY A 17 -1.85 26.28 -6.19
N ARG A 18 -2.96 27.01 -6.38
CA ARG A 18 -3.03 28.47 -6.26
C ARG A 18 -3.16 28.93 -4.82
N ASN A 19 -3.65 28.07 -3.96
CA ASN A 19 -3.86 28.32 -2.54
C ASN A 19 -3.48 27.10 -1.71
N ARG A 20 -3.49 27.27 -0.39
CA ARG A 20 -3.08 26.25 0.56
C ARG A 20 -3.91 24.96 0.48
N GLU A 21 -5.21 25.09 0.29
CA GLU A 21 -6.13 23.96 0.21
C GLU A 21 -5.86 23.09 -1.02
N GLU A 22 -5.69 23.72 -2.19
CA GLU A 22 -5.31 23.02 -3.42
C GLU A 22 -3.94 22.35 -3.30
N GLN A 23 -2.97 23.04 -2.71
CA GLN A 23 -1.63 22.53 -2.48
C GLN A 23 -1.65 21.28 -1.59
N LEU A 24 -2.36 21.32 -0.47
CA LEU A 24 -2.54 20.18 0.43
C LEU A 24 -3.20 19.01 -0.27
N PHE A 25 -4.27 19.26 -0.99
CA PHE A 25 -4.99 18.21 -1.72
C PHE A 25 -4.09 17.55 -2.76
N ASN A 26 -3.39 18.31 -3.57
CA ASN A 26 -2.56 17.76 -4.65
C ASN A 26 -1.32 17.04 -4.13
N VAL A 27 -0.70 17.51 -3.05
CA VAL A 27 0.38 16.78 -2.36
C VAL A 27 -0.14 15.45 -1.79
N ALA A 28 -1.26 15.46 -1.11
CA ALA A 28 -1.88 14.25 -0.57
C ALA A 28 -2.27 13.27 -1.68
N LEU A 29 -2.77 13.77 -2.80
CA LEU A 29 -3.11 12.96 -3.97
C LEU A 29 -1.88 12.29 -4.58
N GLU A 30 -0.78 13.01 -4.75
CA GLU A 30 0.47 12.46 -5.29
C GLU A 30 1.04 11.37 -4.37
N LEU A 31 1.07 11.60 -3.07
CA LEU A 31 1.47 10.59 -2.09
C LEU A 31 0.57 9.35 -2.16
N THR A 32 -0.74 9.54 -2.22
CA THR A 32 -1.72 8.45 -2.31
C THR A 32 -1.52 7.62 -3.58
N ILE A 33 -1.32 8.26 -4.72
CA ILE A 33 -1.05 7.58 -5.99
C ILE A 33 0.23 6.76 -5.90
N THR A 34 1.30 7.32 -5.33
CA THR A 34 2.56 6.61 -5.13
C THR A 34 2.36 5.35 -4.30
N TRP A 35 1.65 5.44 -3.19
CA TRP A 35 1.40 4.31 -2.29
C TRP A 35 0.48 3.25 -2.90
N ILE A 36 -0.57 3.67 -3.60
CA ILE A 36 -1.47 2.75 -4.31
C ILE A 36 -0.72 2.01 -5.41
N ASN A 37 0.13 2.69 -6.18
CA ASN A 37 0.93 2.05 -7.22
C ASN A 37 1.86 0.98 -6.64
N ARG A 38 2.49 1.22 -5.50
CA ARG A 38 3.29 0.21 -4.79
C ARG A 38 2.45 -1.00 -4.38
N ILE A 39 1.26 -0.76 -3.81
CA ILE A 39 0.36 -1.84 -3.37
C ILE A 39 -0.15 -2.66 -4.57
N LEU A 40 -0.53 -1.99 -5.66
CA LEU A 40 -0.95 -2.67 -6.90
C LEU A 40 0.18 -3.54 -7.46
N PHE A 41 1.40 -3.02 -7.48
CA PHE A 41 2.56 -3.80 -7.91
C PHE A 41 2.79 -5.02 -7.01
N LEU A 42 2.65 -4.87 -5.69
CA LEU A 42 2.72 -6.00 -4.75
C LEU A 42 1.65 -7.05 -5.05
N LYS A 43 0.45 -6.64 -5.39
CA LYS A 43 -0.63 -7.56 -5.75
C LYS A 43 -0.32 -8.35 -7.02
N LEU A 44 0.24 -7.69 -8.02
CA LEU A 44 0.70 -8.36 -9.25
C LEU A 44 1.84 -9.34 -8.97
N LEU A 45 2.81 -8.94 -8.14
CA LEU A 45 3.91 -9.81 -7.73
C LEU A 45 3.40 -11.04 -6.97
N GLU A 46 2.51 -10.86 -6.01
CA GLU A 46 1.88 -11.96 -5.28
C GLU A 46 1.16 -12.94 -6.22
N ALA A 47 0.37 -12.40 -7.15
CA ALA A 47 -0.33 -13.23 -8.13
C ALA A 47 0.62 -14.06 -9.00
N GLN A 48 1.74 -13.46 -9.42
CA GLN A 48 2.78 -14.17 -10.18
C GLN A 48 3.46 -15.26 -9.34
N LEU A 49 3.78 -14.99 -8.07
CA LEU A 49 4.38 -15.98 -7.18
C LEU A 49 3.45 -17.17 -6.96
N ILE A 50 2.17 -16.92 -6.69
CA ILE A 50 1.17 -17.97 -6.51
C ILE A 50 1.02 -18.80 -7.79
N ARG A 51 0.95 -18.15 -8.95
CA ARG A 51 0.85 -18.81 -10.25
C ARG A 51 2.09 -19.68 -10.53
N TYR A 52 3.28 -19.16 -10.30
CA TYR A 52 4.53 -19.90 -10.48
C TYR A 52 4.61 -21.14 -9.59
N GLN A 53 4.02 -21.08 -8.41
CA GLN A 53 3.91 -22.18 -7.45
C GLN A 53 2.62 -23.00 -7.64
N LYS A 54 2.12 -23.10 -8.87
CA LYS A 54 0.97 -23.92 -9.26
C LYS A 54 -0.33 -23.60 -8.49
N GLY A 55 -0.50 -22.36 -8.08
CA GLY A 55 -1.69 -21.90 -7.37
C GLY A 55 -1.64 -22.08 -5.85
N ASP A 56 -0.48 -22.39 -5.28
CA ASP A 56 -0.32 -22.51 -3.83
C ASP A 56 -0.45 -21.14 -3.13
N LYS A 57 -1.57 -20.95 -2.45
CA LYS A 57 -1.92 -19.70 -1.75
C LYS A 57 -1.03 -19.41 -0.52
N HIS A 58 -0.21 -20.38 -0.06
CA HIS A 58 0.76 -20.14 1.02
C HIS A 58 1.85 -19.15 0.63
N TYR A 59 2.04 -18.93 -0.67
CA TYR A 59 2.95 -17.90 -1.20
C TYR A 59 2.33 -16.49 -1.19
N GLY A 60 1.07 -16.34 -0.80
CA GLY A 60 0.44 -15.05 -0.60
C GLY A 60 1.05 -14.30 0.60
N PHE A 61 1.27 -13.01 0.44
CA PHE A 61 1.85 -12.17 1.48
C PHE A 61 1.09 -10.84 1.68
N LEU A 62 0.26 -10.45 0.73
CA LEU A 62 -0.49 -9.19 0.76
C LEU A 62 -1.88 -9.41 1.36
N ASN A 63 -1.94 -9.57 2.67
CA ASN A 63 -3.18 -9.78 3.42
C ASN A 63 -3.09 -9.20 4.83
N SER A 64 -4.24 -9.02 5.49
CA SER A 64 -4.33 -8.42 6.82
C SER A 64 -3.72 -9.29 7.94
N GLU A 65 -3.52 -10.58 7.69
CA GLU A 65 -2.87 -11.47 8.66
C GLU A 65 -1.37 -11.20 8.75
N LYS A 66 -0.71 -11.00 7.60
CA LYS A 66 0.72 -10.71 7.53
C LYS A 66 1.02 -9.22 7.66
N ILE A 67 0.14 -8.35 7.14
CA ILE A 67 0.30 -6.90 7.09
C ILE A 67 -0.85 -6.27 7.87
N SER A 68 -0.66 -6.12 9.17
CA SER A 68 -1.69 -5.63 10.11
C SER A 68 -1.84 -4.11 10.12
N ASP A 69 -0.80 -3.38 9.73
CA ASP A 69 -0.71 -1.93 9.84
C ASP A 69 0.22 -1.33 8.78
N TYR A 70 0.25 0.00 8.74
CA TYR A 70 1.10 0.73 7.80
C TYR A 70 2.59 0.59 8.09
N ASP A 71 2.98 0.34 9.35
CA ASP A 71 4.39 0.11 9.70
C ASP A 71 4.90 -1.20 9.06
N GLU A 72 4.09 -2.23 9.10
CA GLU A 72 4.42 -3.51 8.47
C GLU A 72 4.46 -3.41 6.94
N LEU A 73 3.53 -2.66 6.34
CA LEU A 73 3.54 -2.40 4.91
C LEU A 73 4.78 -1.59 4.49
N ASN A 74 5.14 -0.58 5.26
CA ASN A 74 6.35 0.21 5.05
C ASN A 74 7.62 -0.66 5.16
N ARG A 75 7.64 -1.59 6.10
CA ARG A 75 8.71 -2.57 6.26
C ARG A 75 8.84 -3.48 5.05
N LEU A 76 7.72 -3.95 4.51
CA LEU A 76 7.70 -4.76 3.29
C LEU A 76 8.32 -3.99 2.11
N PHE A 77 7.99 -2.71 1.94
CA PHE A 77 8.56 -1.91 0.87
C PHE A 77 10.07 -1.71 1.02
N PHE A 78 10.53 -1.27 2.17
CA PHE A 78 11.89 -0.74 2.33
C PHE A 78 12.88 -1.69 3.00
N GLN A 79 12.42 -2.76 3.63
CA GLN A 79 13.29 -3.74 4.29
C GLN A 79 13.22 -5.13 3.66
N VAL A 80 12.25 -5.39 2.80
CA VAL A 80 12.13 -6.66 2.09
C VAL A 80 12.42 -6.46 0.61
N LEU A 81 11.59 -5.70 -0.09
CA LEU A 81 11.69 -5.54 -1.53
C LEU A 81 12.91 -4.72 -1.97
N ALA A 82 13.25 -3.68 -1.22
CA ALA A 82 14.39 -2.81 -1.51
C ALA A 82 15.73 -3.36 -0.99
N ARG A 83 15.75 -4.53 -0.35
CA ARG A 83 16.96 -5.13 0.20
C ARG A 83 17.21 -6.54 -0.31
N GLY A 84 18.45 -6.84 -0.66
CA GLY A 84 18.88 -8.20 -0.96
C GLY A 84 18.61 -9.16 0.21
N TYR A 85 18.39 -10.43 -0.09
CA TYR A 85 18.02 -11.42 0.94
C TYR A 85 19.04 -11.46 2.09
N GLU A 86 20.33 -11.39 1.77
CA GLU A 86 21.39 -11.44 2.78
C GLU A 86 21.37 -10.26 3.76
N ASP A 87 20.92 -9.10 3.30
CA ASP A 87 20.85 -7.86 4.09
C ASP A 87 19.59 -7.73 4.96
N ARG A 88 18.68 -8.71 4.88
CA ARG A 88 17.45 -8.74 5.69
C ARG A 88 17.73 -9.29 7.08
N SER A 89 17.03 -8.76 8.10
CA SER A 89 17.07 -9.32 9.44
C SER A 89 16.49 -10.74 9.49
N ALA A 90 16.87 -11.54 10.49
CA ALA A 90 16.40 -12.91 10.64
C ALA A 90 14.87 -13.02 10.68
N SER A 91 14.19 -12.14 11.41
CA SER A 91 12.74 -12.10 11.52
C SER A 91 12.05 -11.79 10.19
N ILE A 92 12.66 -10.93 9.37
CA ILE A 92 12.15 -10.59 8.03
C ILE A 92 12.36 -11.76 7.08
N LYS A 93 13.52 -12.41 7.12
CA LYS A 93 13.79 -13.62 6.32
C LYS A 93 12.77 -14.72 6.59
N GLU A 94 12.41 -14.94 7.85
CA GLU A 94 11.41 -15.93 8.24
C GLU A 94 10.01 -15.57 7.74
N LYS A 95 9.56 -14.34 7.99
CA LYS A 95 8.21 -13.89 7.64
C LYS A 95 7.98 -13.77 6.13
N TYR A 96 8.99 -13.34 5.39
CA TYR A 96 8.92 -13.05 3.96
C TYR A 96 9.89 -13.88 3.13
N THR A 97 10.03 -15.16 3.46
CA THR A 97 10.97 -16.10 2.85
C THR A 97 10.90 -16.13 1.33
N HIS A 98 9.70 -16.06 0.77
CA HIS A 98 9.45 -16.20 -0.67
C HIS A 98 9.36 -14.88 -1.42
N VAL A 99 9.44 -13.75 -0.73
CA VAL A 99 9.35 -12.42 -1.35
C VAL A 99 10.71 -12.01 -1.89
N PRO A 100 10.84 -11.81 -3.21
CA PRO A 100 12.13 -11.51 -3.83
C PRO A 100 12.62 -10.09 -3.50
N TYR A 101 13.90 -9.86 -3.73
CA TYR A 101 14.46 -8.52 -3.86
C TYR A 101 14.11 -7.95 -5.23
N LEU A 102 13.69 -6.70 -5.25
CA LEU A 102 13.39 -5.98 -6.47
C LEU A 102 14.24 -4.70 -6.54
N ASN A 103 15.14 -4.67 -7.50
CA ASN A 103 15.94 -3.47 -7.78
C ASN A 103 15.10 -2.49 -8.60
N SER A 104 14.21 -1.77 -7.93
CA SER A 104 13.32 -0.82 -8.58
C SER A 104 13.18 0.46 -7.74
N SER A 105 13.26 1.61 -8.41
CA SER A 105 13.00 2.92 -7.79
C SER A 105 11.59 3.06 -7.21
N LEU A 106 10.66 2.21 -7.61
CA LEU A 106 9.31 2.16 -7.04
C LEU A 106 9.33 1.88 -5.52
N PHE A 107 10.34 1.12 -5.03
CA PHE A 107 10.52 0.77 -3.62
C PHE A 107 11.58 1.62 -2.92
N GLU A 108 11.91 2.75 -3.46
CA GLU A 108 12.71 3.78 -2.81
C GLU A 108 11.77 4.85 -2.21
N VAL A 109 12.17 5.41 -1.08
CA VAL A 109 11.46 6.56 -0.51
C VAL A 109 11.58 7.73 -1.50
N SER A 110 10.45 8.25 -1.96
CA SER A 110 10.42 9.37 -2.91
C SER A 110 10.87 10.68 -2.24
N GLU A 111 11.29 11.64 -3.03
CA GLU A 111 11.65 12.97 -2.52
C GLU A 111 10.48 13.64 -1.80
N LEU A 112 9.27 13.50 -2.32
CA LEU A 112 8.06 14.04 -1.70
C LEU A 112 7.81 13.39 -0.34
N GLU A 113 7.97 12.08 -0.20
CA GLU A 113 7.87 11.38 1.08
C GLU A 113 8.93 11.86 2.08
N HIS A 114 10.17 12.04 1.65
CA HIS A 114 11.24 12.59 2.50
C HIS A 114 10.92 13.99 3.04
N ARG A 115 10.23 14.80 2.25
CA ARG A 115 9.89 16.18 2.61
C ARG A 115 8.59 16.29 3.40
N THR A 116 7.75 15.28 3.36
CA THR A 116 6.43 15.29 3.99
C THR A 116 6.27 14.17 5.00
N ILE A 117 5.58 13.11 4.65
CA ILE A 117 5.31 11.97 5.50
C ILE A 117 5.56 10.65 4.78
N LEU A 118 5.89 9.62 5.55
CA LEU A 118 5.85 8.23 5.11
C LEU A 118 4.48 7.61 5.37
N MET A 119 4.16 6.53 4.68
CA MET A 119 2.93 5.78 4.92
C MET A 119 2.81 5.30 6.38
N SER A 120 3.91 4.97 7.03
CA SER A 120 3.98 4.60 8.44
C SER A 120 3.50 5.69 9.41
N ASN A 121 3.41 6.94 8.98
CA ASN A 121 2.85 8.04 9.78
C ASN A 121 1.32 8.06 9.78
N LEU A 122 0.66 7.26 8.94
CA LEU A 122 -0.80 7.20 8.89
C LEU A 122 -1.38 6.39 10.04
N ASP A 123 -2.59 6.76 10.48
CA ASP A 123 -3.32 6.03 11.50
C ASP A 123 -3.92 4.73 10.94
N SER A 124 -3.31 3.61 11.29
CA SER A 124 -3.75 2.28 10.87
C SER A 124 -5.08 1.84 11.48
N LYS A 125 -5.55 2.51 12.52
CA LYS A 125 -6.78 2.15 13.25
C LYS A 125 -8.00 2.95 12.78
N LEU A 126 -7.79 3.97 11.95
CA LEU A 126 -8.89 4.76 11.42
C LEU A 126 -9.85 3.89 10.61
N LEU A 127 -11.11 3.87 11.02
CA LEU A 127 -12.17 3.12 10.36
C LEU A 127 -12.86 3.96 9.30
N LEU A 128 -12.97 3.41 8.10
CA LEU A 128 -13.78 3.97 7.02
C LEU A 128 -15.19 3.40 7.08
N SER A 129 -16.18 4.27 6.94
CA SER A 129 -17.57 3.85 6.69
C SER A 129 -17.70 3.40 5.23
N ILE A 130 -18.13 2.17 5.02
CA ILE A 130 -18.18 1.57 3.69
C ILE A 130 -19.47 2.04 2.99
N PRO A 131 -19.36 2.73 1.83
CA PRO A 131 -20.53 3.21 1.11
C PRO A 131 -21.29 2.07 0.44
N ASN A 132 -22.58 2.29 0.19
CA ASN A 132 -23.44 1.33 -0.54
C ASN A 132 -22.98 1.09 -2.00
N THR A 133 -22.19 1.99 -2.55
CA THR A 133 -21.60 1.89 -3.89
C THR A 133 -20.40 0.96 -3.97
N THR A 134 -19.91 0.45 -2.84
CA THR A 134 -18.77 -0.48 -2.81
C THR A 134 -19.01 -1.71 -3.69
N VAL A 135 -17.95 -2.23 -4.28
CA VAL A 135 -17.95 -3.52 -5.00
C VAL A 135 -17.98 -4.73 -4.06
N LEU A 136 -17.62 -4.54 -2.78
CA LEU A 136 -17.59 -5.59 -1.75
C LEU A 136 -19.00 -5.86 -1.23
N LYS A 137 -19.79 -6.61 -2.01
CA LYS A 137 -21.19 -6.93 -1.70
C LYS A 137 -21.38 -8.40 -1.38
N ASN A 138 -22.35 -8.68 -0.52
CA ASN A 138 -22.82 -10.04 -0.24
C ASN A 138 -23.78 -10.52 -1.35
N LYS A 139 -24.23 -11.77 -1.23
CA LYS A 139 -25.19 -12.39 -2.19
C LYS A 139 -26.52 -11.62 -2.33
N LYS A 140 -26.87 -10.77 -1.37
CA LYS A 140 -28.09 -9.95 -1.37
C LYS A 140 -27.86 -8.54 -1.96
N GLY A 141 -26.66 -8.27 -2.51
CA GLY A 141 -26.32 -6.97 -3.08
C GLY A 141 -26.05 -5.85 -2.06
N LYS A 142 -25.94 -6.18 -0.78
CA LYS A 142 -25.60 -5.23 0.29
C LYS A 142 -24.11 -5.27 0.60
N PRO A 143 -23.51 -4.18 1.11
CA PRO A 143 -22.12 -4.19 1.56
C PRO A 143 -21.84 -5.35 2.52
N LYS A 144 -20.72 -6.05 2.34
CA LYS A 144 -20.29 -7.13 3.25
C LYS A 144 -19.89 -6.59 4.63
N PHE A 145 -19.39 -5.37 4.67
CA PHE A 145 -18.84 -4.72 5.86
C PHE A 145 -19.46 -3.34 6.02
N THR A 146 -19.63 -2.90 7.26
CA THR A 146 -20.09 -1.54 7.58
C THR A 146 -18.92 -0.59 7.80
N LYS A 147 -17.85 -1.06 8.43
CA LYS A 147 -16.63 -0.32 8.70
C LYS A 147 -15.42 -1.23 8.53
N LEU A 148 -14.36 -0.70 7.93
CA LEU A 148 -13.05 -1.35 7.79
C LEU A 148 -11.97 -0.30 7.94
N THR A 149 -10.76 -0.71 8.35
CA THR A 149 -9.58 0.13 8.17
C THR A 149 -9.28 0.28 6.68
N THR A 150 -8.52 1.31 6.30
CA THR A 150 -8.14 1.53 4.90
C THR A 150 -7.41 0.33 4.32
N LEU A 151 -6.46 -0.27 5.07
CA LEU A 151 -5.72 -1.45 4.61
C LEU A 151 -6.60 -2.67 4.45
N GLU A 152 -7.49 -2.95 5.40
CA GLU A 152 -8.46 -4.04 5.30
C GLU A 152 -9.34 -3.87 4.05
N TYR A 153 -9.82 -2.66 3.80
CA TYR A 153 -10.61 -2.37 2.60
C TYR A 153 -9.82 -2.61 1.32
N LEU A 154 -8.59 -2.10 1.24
CA LEU A 154 -7.73 -2.28 0.07
C LEU A 154 -7.44 -3.76 -0.20
N PHE A 155 -7.11 -4.54 0.82
CA PHE A 155 -6.85 -5.98 0.64
C PHE A 155 -8.10 -6.75 0.23
N GLN A 156 -9.26 -6.47 0.83
CA GLN A 156 -10.53 -7.06 0.41
C GLN A 156 -10.91 -6.67 -1.02
N PHE A 157 -10.70 -5.41 -1.39
CA PHE A 157 -10.93 -4.93 -2.74
C PHE A 157 -10.04 -5.63 -3.77
N LEU A 158 -8.75 -5.74 -3.49
CA LEU A 158 -7.80 -6.40 -4.39
C LEU A 158 -8.07 -7.91 -4.51
N ASP A 159 -8.50 -8.56 -3.43
CA ASP A 159 -8.85 -9.98 -3.43
C ASP A 159 -10.15 -10.27 -4.21
N ALA A 160 -10.99 -9.26 -4.45
CA ALA A 160 -12.19 -9.39 -5.27
C ALA A 160 -11.89 -9.49 -6.78
N TYR A 161 -10.66 -9.20 -7.20
CA TYR A 161 -10.20 -9.27 -8.58
C TYR A 161 -9.16 -10.38 -8.76
N ASP A 162 -9.22 -11.06 -9.90
CA ASP A 162 -8.22 -12.06 -10.27
C ASP A 162 -7.12 -11.41 -11.12
N PHE A 163 -5.96 -11.18 -10.51
CA PHE A 163 -4.77 -10.64 -11.18
C PHE A 163 -3.88 -11.72 -11.80
N ALA A 164 -4.20 -13.00 -11.59
CA ALA A 164 -3.45 -14.13 -12.13
C ALA A 164 -4.02 -14.66 -13.45
N SER A 165 -5.26 -14.31 -13.78
CA SER A 165 -5.86 -14.68 -15.07
C SER A 165 -5.23 -13.84 -16.18
N GLU A 166 -4.79 -14.51 -17.23
CA GLU A 166 -4.48 -13.84 -18.48
C GLU A 166 -5.77 -13.32 -19.09
N GLY A 167 -5.83 -12.01 -19.29
CA GLY A 167 -6.84 -11.42 -20.14
C GLY A 167 -6.62 -11.84 -21.60
#